data_e45b8b565f74894bb997a13125fcc976
#
_entry.id   e45b8b565f74894bb997a13125fcc976
#
_cell.length_a   1.000
_cell.length_b   1.000
_cell.length_c   1.000
_cell.angle_alpha   90.00
_cell.angle_beta   90.00
_cell.angle_gamma   90.00
#
_symmetry.space_group_name_H-M   'P 1'
#
loop_
_entity.id
_entity.type
_entity.pdbx_description
1 polymer ?
#
loop_
_entity_poly.entity_id
_entity_poly.type
_entity_poly.pdbx_seq_one_letter_code
_entity_poly.pdbx_strand_id
1 'polypeptide(L)'
;MKEFLDACLNANLQIRKYLNNIPQNDLKLCSKLGYDKNQGYELDLKCEQIFIKYLSCFGQIFSEESGLIGKANPKQMILDPLDGSSNFVSKIPFYGTSVALMEKDQAKSAFVCNLVSQEIFTFNNNQAFKSNLSDPKYSPLTPNLFLKIGIVEKISLYPELLDFLTKNQLKFRSLGATALSLAYASYFSFVLILGKTRIFDTAAALTIHQNLYIEKNENFLLLSQDKKIFDIILEFLKNN
;
A
#
# COMPACT_ATOMS: atom_id res chain seq x y z
N MET A 1 -11.21 -8.72 15.72
CA MET A 1 -10.68 -8.46 14.35
C MET A 1 -11.75 -7.94 13.39
N LYS A 2 -12.99 -8.42 13.43
CA LYS A 2 -14.09 -7.83 12.62
C LYS A 2 -14.24 -6.32 12.89
N GLU A 3 -14.30 -5.93 14.15
CA GLU A 3 -14.41 -4.53 14.58
C GLU A 3 -13.29 -3.62 14.01
N PHE A 4 -12.04 -4.16 13.91
CA PHE A 4 -10.93 -3.42 13.30
C PHE A 4 -11.18 -3.19 11.80
N LEU A 5 -11.60 -4.22 11.06
CA LEU A 5 -11.91 -4.06 9.62
C LEU A 5 -13.09 -3.13 9.40
N ASP A 6 -14.12 -3.20 10.25
CA ASP A 6 -15.28 -2.29 10.21
C ASP A 6 -14.86 -0.83 10.51
N ALA A 7 -13.92 -0.62 11.43
CA ALA A 7 -13.35 0.69 11.73
C ALA A 7 -12.55 1.24 10.53
N CYS A 8 -11.70 0.42 9.89
CA CYS A 8 -10.99 0.79 8.67
C CYS A 8 -11.95 1.14 7.53
N LEU A 9 -13.01 0.36 7.34
CA LEU A 9 -14.05 0.61 6.35
C LEU A 9 -14.71 1.98 6.58
N ASN A 10 -15.15 2.26 7.82
CA ASN A 10 -15.80 3.53 8.16
C ASN A 10 -14.86 4.73 8.01
N ALA A 11 -13.58 4.58 8.36
CA ALA A 11 -12.56 5.60 8.12
C ALA A 11 -12.43 5.91 6.63
N ASN A 12 -12.35 4.87 5.78
CA ASN A 12 -12.23 5.03 4.33
C ASN A 12 -13.48 5.67 3.69
N LEU A 13 -14.67 5.33 4.16
CA LEU A 13 -15.91 6.01 3.73
C LEU A 13 -15.88 7.50 4.06
N GLN A 14 -15.39 7.86 5.25
CA GLN A 14 -15.26 9.26 5.65
C GLN A 14 -14.14 9.97 4.86
N ILE A 15 -12.99 9.34 4.64
CA ILE A 15 -11.91 9.88 3.81
C ILE A 15 -12.41 10.15 2.39
N ARG A 16 -13.09 9.19 1.78
CA ARG A 16 -13.65 9.37 0.43
C ARG A 16 -14.64 10.53 0.35
N LYS A 17 -15.50 10.70 1.37
CA LYS A 17 -16.41 11.85 1.46
C LYS A 17 -15.65 13.16 1.59
N TYR A 18 -14.57 13.19 2.37
CA TYR A 18 -13.69 14.35 2.51
C TYR A 18 -12.99 14.70 1.19
N LEU A 19 -12.36 13.73 0.54
CA LEU A 19 -11.62 13.94 -0.72
C LEU A 19 -12.54 14.39 -1.88
N ASN A 20 -13.81 13.94 -1.91
CA ASN A 20 -14.78 14.40 -2.90
C ASN A 20 -15.20 15.87 -2.71
N ASN A 21 -14.98 16.45 -1.52
CA ASN A 21 -15.36 17.81 -1.16
C ASN A 21 -14.16 18.57 -0.57
N ILE A 22 -12.94 18.26 -1.05
CA ILE A 22 -11.71 18.77 -0.45
C ILE A 22 -11.60 20.29 -0.54
N PRO A 23 -11.29 20.98 0.56
CA PRO A 23 -10.97 22.40 0.52
C PRO A 23 -9.67 22.65 -0.26
N GLN A 24 -9.65 23.73 -1.05
CA GLN A 24 -8.47 24.04 -1.88
C GLN A 24 -7.19 24.26 -1.04
N ASN A 25 -7.32 24.72 0.19
CA ASN A 25 -6.18 24.89 1.09
C ASN A 25 -5.52 23.58 1.50
N ASP A 26 -6.27 22.47 1.53
CA ASP A 26 -5.77 21.17 1.94
C ASP A 26 -4.96 20.48 0.81
N LEU A 27 -4.96 21.03 -0.42
CA LEU A 27 -4.10 20.61 -1.54
C LEU A 27 -2.69 21.20 -1.47
N LYS A 28 -2.37 22.02 -0.47
CA LYS A 28 -1.05 22.62 -0.30
C LYS A 28 -0.10 21.65 0.38
N LEU A 29 1.18 21.80 0.08
CA LEU A 29 2.25 21.12 0.79
C LEU A 29 2.29 21.58 2.26
N CYS A 30 2.52 20.65 3.17
CA CYS A 30 2.74 20.93 4.56
C CYS A 30 3.97 21.81 4.76
N SER A 31 3.92 22.70 5.77
CA SER A 31 5.08 23.50 6.15
C SER A 31 6.18 22.70 6.85
N LYS A 32 5.84 21.54 7.40
CA LYS A 32 6.76 20.62 8.08
C LYS A 32 6.88 19.32 7.32
N LEU A 33 8.04 18.66 7.45
CA LEU A 33 8.24 17.32 6.95
C LEU A 33 7.48 16.30 7.82
N GLY A 34 6.95 15.27 7.20
CA GLY A 34 6.39 14.10 7.87
C GLY A 34 7.45 13.32 8.65
N TYR A 35 7.02 12.30 9.37
CA TYR A 35 7.91 11.41 10.13
C TYR A 35 8.94 10.71 9.22
N ASP A 36 8.56 10.38 8.03
CA ASP A 36 9.42 9.78 6.99
C ASP A 36 10.40 10.77 6.34
N LYS A 37 10.41 12.05 6.79
CA LYS A 37 11.19 13.18 6.27
C LYS A 37 10.81 13.62 4.86
N ASN A 38 9.69 13.18 4.32
CA ASN A 38 9.11 13.68 3.08
C ASN A 38 8.16 14.84 3.37
N GLN A 39 7.96 15.69 2.38
CA GLN A 39 6.99 16.77 2.45
C GLN A 39 5.65 16.25 1.91
N GLY A 40 4.72 15.96 2.82
CA GLY A 40 3.34 15.59 2.50
C GLY A 40 2.45 16.80 2.20
N TYR A 41 1.19 16.55 1.93
CA TYR A 41 0.16 17.56 1.75
C TYR A 41 -0.70 17.69 3.02
N GLU A 42 -1.35 18.83 3.21
CA GLU A 42 -2.29 19.04 4.34
C GLU A 42 -3.42 17.98 4.34
N LEU A 43 -3.82 17.48 3.17
CA LEU A 43 -4.82 16.42 3.02
C LEU A 43 -4.37 15.10 3.66
N ASP A 44 -3.07 14.78 3.66
CA ASP A 44 -2.54 13.56 4.28
C ASP A 44 -2.76 13.59 5.79
N LEU A 45 -2.48 14.74 6.44
CA LEU A 45 -2.76 14.97 7.85
C LEU A 45 -4.26 14.90 8.18
N LYS A 46 -5.14 15.36 7.28
CA LYS A 46 -6.60 15.24 7.46
C LYS A 46 -7.05 13.79 7.37
N CYS A 47 -6.52 13.01 6.43
CA CYS A 47 -6.78 11.58 6.33
C CYS A 47 -6.27 10.85 7.59
N GLU A 48 -5.08 11.19 8.10
CA GLU A 48 -4.55 10.67 9.36
C GLU A 48 -5.50 10.96 10.54
N GLN A 49 -5.98 12.19 10.69
CA GLN A 49 -6.93 12.56 11.74
C GLN A 49 -8.21 11.74 11.70
N ILE A 50 -8.71 11.42 10.50
CA ILE A 50 -9.87 10.54 10.35
C ILE A 50 -9.52 9.14 10.86
N PHE A 51 -8.39 8.56 10.47
CA PHE A 51 -7.97 7.25 10.97
C PHE A 51 -7.78 7.23 12.49
N ILE A 52 -7.16 8.24 13.08
CA ILE A 52 -6.97 8.35 14.54
C ILE A 52 -8.31 8.22 15.27
N LYS A 53 -9.36 8.90 14.77
CA LYS A 53 -10.70 8.84 15.36
C LYS A 53 -11.27 7.41 15.41
N TYR A 54 -11.01 6.60 14.39
CA TYR A 54 -11.57 5.25 14.29
C TYR A 54 -10.65 4.17 14.87
N LEU A 55 -9.34 4.38 14.87
CA LEU A 55 -8.37 3.32 15.17
C LEU A 55 -7.70 3.45 16.56
N SER A 56 -7.75 4.60 17.21
CA SER A 56 -7.04 4.81 18.49
C SER A 56 -7.46 3.86 19.61
N CYS A 57 -8.67 3.28 19.54
CA CYS A 57 -9.14 2.30 20.52
C CYS A 57 -8.50 0.90 20.37
N PHE A 58 -7.85 0.59 19.22
CA PHE A 58 -7.25 -0.72 18.96
C PHE A 58 -5.79 -0.82 19.44
N GLY A 59 -5.11 0.31 19.66
CA GLY A 59 -3.71 0.34 20.10
C GLY A 59 -3.00 1.63 19.72
N GLN A 60 -1.66 1.59 19.72
CA GLN A 60 -0.84 2.69 19.27
C GLN A 60 -0.85 2.78 17.75
N ILE A 61 -0.90 3.99 17.20
CA ILE A 61 -0.78 4.20 15.75
C ILE A 61 0.66 4.64 15.45
N PHE A 62 1.27 4.02 14.45
CA PHE A 62 2.52 4.44 13.85
C PHE A 62 2.23 4.88 12.42
N SER A 63 2.13 6.19 12.23
CA SER A 63 1.73 6.83 10.97
C SER A 63 2.92 7.40 10.22
N GLU A 64 2.84 7.39 8.90
CA GLU A 64 3.82 8.02 8.01
C GLU A 64 3.98 9.52 8.29
N GLU A 65 2.89 10.21 8.59
CA GLU A 65 2.87 11.67 8.76
C GLU A 65 3.37 12.10 10.14
N SER A 66 2.79 11.58 11.21
CA SER A 66 3.04 12.05 12.57
C SER A 66 3.91 11.10 13.42
N GLY A 67 4.32 9.94 12.87
CA GLY A 67 5.04 8.93 13.64
C GLY A 67 4.15 8.25 14.68
N LEU A 68 4.65 8.08 15.92
CA LEU A 68 3.95 7.39 16.99
C LEU A 68 2.85 8.26 17.63
N ILE A 69 1.61 7.78 17.61
CA ILE A 69 0.44 8.45 18.13
C ILE A 69 -0.20 7.57 19.21
N GLY A 70 -0.52 8.16 20.36
CA GLY A 70 -1.12 7.46 21.50
C GLY A 70 -0.09 6.84 22.45
N LYS A 71 -0.59 6.11 23.46
CA LYS A 71 0.25 5.46 24.46
C LYS A 71 0.84 4.16 23.88
N ALA A 72 2.05 3.81 24.34
CA ALA A 72 2.66 2.52 24.02
C ALA A 72 1.69 1.36 24.29
N ASN A 73 1.57 0.46 23.34
CA ASN A 73 0.64 -0.66 23.38
C ASN A 73 1.28 -1.85 22.64
N PRO A 74 1.08 -3.10 23.10
CA PRO A 74 1.55 -4.28 22.36
C PRO A 74 0.90 -4.45 20.98
N LYS A 75 -0.25 -3.79 20.75
CA LYS A 75 -0.88 -3.67 19.44
C LYS A 75 -0.54 -2.32 18.83
N GLN A 76 -0.07 -2.36 17.60
CA GLN A 76 0.31 -1.16 16.84
C GLN A 76 -0.30 -1.21 15.44
N MET A 77 -0.93 -0.13 15.02
CA MET A 77 -1.35 0.04 13.63
C MET A 77 -0.25 0.76 12.85
N ILE A 78 0.24 0.15 11.79
CA ILE A 78 1.11 0.80 10.80
C ILE A 78 0.19 1.43 9.77
N LEU A 79 0.29 2.74 9.60
CA LEU A 79 -0.66 3.54 8.83
C LEU A 79 0.03 4.37 7.75
N ASP A 80 -0.38 4.18 6.50
CA ASP A 80 -0.27 5.18 5.44
C ASP A 80 -1.68 5.75 5.21
N PRO A 81 -1.90 7.01 5.59
CA PRO A 81 -3.24 7.60 5.55
C PRO A 81 -3.72 7.92 4.14
N LEU A 82 -2.80 8.16 3.19
CA LEU A 82 -3.12 8.36 1.79
C LEU A 82 -1.92 8.05 0.87
N ASP A 83 -1.76 6.77 0.52
CA ASP A 83 -0.80 6.34 -0.51
C ASP A 83 -1.17 6.94 -1.87
N GLY A 84 -0.21 7.62 -2.48
CA GLY A 84 -0.41 8.31 -3.77
C GLY A 84 -1.10 9.68 -3.64
N SER A 85 -0.84 10.44 -2.58
CA SER A 85 -1.35 11.82 -2.43
C SER A 85 -0.96 12.73 -3.60
N SER A 86 0.26 12.59 -4.15
CA SER A 86 0.68 13.29 -5.37
C SER A 86 -0.17 12.91 -6.59
N ASN A 87 -0.58 11.65 -6.71
CA ASN A 87 -1.51 11.20 -7.74
C ASN A 87 -2.85 11.90 -7.59
N PHE A 88 -3.39 11.95 -6.36
CA PHE A 88 -4.64 12.65 -6.09
C PHE A 88 -4.58 14.12 -6.51
N VAL A 89 -3.55 14.85 -6.07
CA VAL A 89 -3.36 16.27 -6.41
C VAL A 89 -3.19 16.47 -7.91
N SER A 90 -2.50 15.55 -8.59
CA SER A 90 -2.29 15.56 -10.05
C SER A 90 -3.47 14.98 -10.83
N LYS A 91 -4.56 14.58 -10.17
CA LYS A 91 -5.75 13.95 -10.78
C LYS A 91 -5.47 12.62 -11.50
N ILE A 92 -4.43 11.90 -11.08
CA ILE A 92 -4.16 10.54 -11.52
C ILE A 92 -5.04 9.61 -10.67
N PRO A 93 -5.91 8.78 -11.26
CA PRO A 93 -6.92 8.01 -10.53
C PRO A 93 -6.36 6.72 -9.93
N PHE A 94 -5.27 6.81 -9.15
CA PHE A 94 -4.66 5.68 -8.46
C PHE A 94 -4.06 6.15 -7.12
N TYR A 95 -4.86 6.10 -6.07
CA TYR A 95 -4.52 6.46 -4.69
C TYR A 95 -5.42 5.73 -3.71
N GLY A 96 -4.95 5.57 -2.47
CA GLY A 96 -5.66 4.78 -1.48
C GLY A 96 -5.10 4.90 -0.08
N THR A 97 -5.41 3.93 0.76
CA THR A 97 -4.99 3.89 2.16
C THR A 97 -4.44 2.52 2.52
N SER A 98 -3.52 2.45 3.47
CA SER A 98 -2.91 1.20 3.91
C SER A 98 -2.83 1.15 5.44
N VAL A 99 -3.37 0.08 6.05
CA VAL A 99 -3.34 -0.15 7.49
C VAL A 99 -2.98 -1.60 7.78
N ALA A 100 -1.95 -1.83 8.62
CA ALA A 100 -1.65 -3.14 9.18
C ALA A 100 -1.78 -3.11 10.70
N LEU A 101 -2.51 -4.06 11.28
CA LEU A 101 -2.55 -4.28 12.72
C LEU A 101 -1.47 -5.29 13.12
N MET A 102 -0.47 -4.80 13.83
CA MET A 102 0.65 -5.58 14.35
C MET A 102 0.42 -5.95 15.82
N GLU A 103 0.82 -7.14 16.21
CA GLU A 103 0.92 -7.56 17.60
C GLU A 103 2.19 -8.39 17.79
N LYS A 104 3.11 -7.93 18.65
CA LYS A 104 4.40 -8.60 18.87
C LYS A 104 5.16 -8.88 17.58
N ASP A 105 5.31 -7.86 16.75
CA ASP A 105 5.99 -7.89 15.44
C ASP A 105 5.37 -8.79 14.36
N GLN A 106 4.18 -9.32 14.62
CA GLN A 106 3.41 -10.11 13.67
C GLN A 106 2.17 -9.34 13.20
N ALA A 107 1.97 -9.28 11.91
CA ALA A 107 0.73 -8.73 11.37
C ALA A 107 -0.44 -9.69 11.63
N LYS A 108 -1.47 -9.20 12.29
CA LYS A 108 -2.69 -9.96 12.65
C LYS A 108 -3.85 -9.65 11.72
N SER A 109 -3.86 -8.45 11.17
CA SER A 109 -4.86 -8.03 10.20
C SER A 109 -4.29 -6.94 9.30
N ALA A 110 -4.80 -6.83 8.09
CA ALA A 110 -4.42 -5.80 7.13
C ALA A 110 -5.64 -5.31 6.37
N PHE A 111 -5.59 -4.05 5.97
CA PHE A 111 -6.62 -3.39 5.18
C PHE A 111 -5.96 -2.40 4.23
N VAL A 112 -6.15 -2.59 2.92
CA VAL A 112 -5.75 -1.64 1.88
C VAL A 112 -6.96 -1.32 1.03
N CYS A 113 -7.22 -0.03 0.79
CA CYS A 113 -8.36 0.42 0.02
C CYS A 113 -7.90 1.32 -1.14
N ASN A 114 -8.27 0.97 -2.34
CA ASN A 114 -8.22 1.88 -3.48
C ASN A 114 -9.44 2.81 -3.43
N LEU A 115 -9.23 4.08 -3.16
CA LEU A 115 -10.32 5.06 -2.99
C LEU A 115 -11.01 5.43 -4.32
N VAL A 116 -10.40 5.12 -5.46
CA VAL A 116 -10.96 5.37 -6.79
C VAL A 116 -11.88 4.24 -7.21
N SER A 117 -11.34 3.01 -7.33
CA SER A 117 -12.12 1.82 -7.71
C SER A 117 -13.01 1.30 -6.59
N GLN A 118 -12.75 1.73 -5.35
CA GLN A 118 -13.39 1.26 -4.12
C GLN A 118 -13.10 -0.20 -3.78
N GLU A 119 -12.13 -0.82 -4.43
CA GLU A 119 -11.68 -2.16 -4.09
C GLU A 119 -10.93 -2.16 -2.74
N ILE A 120 -11.23 -3.19 -1.96
CA ILE A 120 -10.60 -3.43 -0.66
C ILE A 120 -9.88 -4.77 -0.71
N PHE A 121 -8.65 -4.77 -0.21
CA PHE A 121 -7.86 -5.96 0.06
C PHE A 121 -7.64 -6.06 1.56
N THR A 122 -7.94 -7.22 2.14
CA THR A 122 -7.80 -7.44 3.58
C THR A 122 -7.14 -8.77 3.88
N PHE A 123 -6.53 -8.83 5.06
CA PHE A 123 -6.06 -10.07 5.66
C PHE A 123 -6.67 -10.20 7.05
N ASN A 124 -7.26 -11.37 7.32
CA ASN A 124 -7.84 -11.69 8.62
C ASN A 124 -7.91 -13.20 8.77
N ASN A 125 -7.70 -13.70 10.00
CA ASN A 125 -7.74 -15.14 10.31
C ASN A 125 -6.87 -15.99 9.35
N ASN A 126 -5.67 -15.53 9.05
CA ASN A 126 -4.69 -16.18 8.16
C ASN A 126 -5.18 -16.36 6.72
N GLN A 127 -6.10 -15.53 6.28
CA GLN A 127 -6.61 -15.56 4.90
C GLN A 127 -6.76 -14.15 4.34
N ALA A 128 -6.44 -14.02 3.05
CA ALA A 128 -6.63 -12.78 2.29
C ALA A 128 -8.01 -12.76 1.61
N PHE A 129 -8.64 -11.58 1.61
CA PHE A 129 -9.94 -11.35 1.00
C PHE A 129 -9.91 -10.09 0.16
N LYS A 130 -10.83 -10.03 -0.81
CA LYS A 130 -11.21 -8.81 -1.52
C LYS A 130 -12.66 -8.44 -1.23
N SER A 131 -12.94 -7.16 -1.33
CA SER A 131 -14.27 -6.61 -1.13
C SER A 131 -14.42 -5.28 -1.87
N ASN A 132 -15.52 -4.59 -1.66
CA ASN A 132 -15.74 -3.24 -2.18
C ASN A 132 -16.26 -2.31 -1.07
N LEU A 133 -15.82 -1.05 -1.09
CA LEU A 133 -16.12 -0.06 -0.05
C LEU A 133 -17.62 0.29 0.00
N SER A 134 -18.31 0.31 -1.15
CA SER A 134 -19.75 0.64 -1.23
C SER A 134 -20.66 -0.56 -0.95
N ASP A 135 -20.18 -1.80 -1.12
CA ASP A 135 -20.93 -3.04 -0.83
C ASP A 135 -19.97 -4.09 -0.25
N PRO A 136 -19.69 -4.06 1.05
CA PRO A 136 -18.62 -4.83 1.68
C PRO A 136 -18.95 -6.33 1.80
N LYS A 137 -18.97 -7.03 0.68
CA LYS A 137 -19.05 -8.50 0.61
C LYS A 137 -17.66 -9.07 0.41
N TYR A 138 -17.13 -9.72 1.41
CA TYR A 138 -15.79 -10.31 1.41
C TYR A 138 -15.79 -11.65 0.67
N SER A 139 -14.89 -11.79 -0.30
CA SER A 139 -14.61 -13.05 -1.00
C SER A 139 -13.10 -13.36 -0.92
N PRO A 140 -12.68 -14.64 -0.87
CA PRO A 140 -11.27 -14.97 -0.87
C PRO A 140 -10.52 -14.29 -2.02
N LEU A 141 -9.34 -13.75 -1.73
CA LEU A 141 -8.48 -13.18 -2.76
C LEU A 141 -7.87 -14.32 -3.57
N THR A 142 -8.28 -14.43 -4.84
CA THR A 142 -7.77 -15.45 -5.76
C THR A 142 -6.84 -14.80 -6.79
N PRO A 143 -5.67 -15.39 -7.07
CA PRO A 143 -4.76 -14.90 -8.09
C PRO A 143 -5.43 -14.92 -9.48
N ASN A 144 -5.10 -13.94 -10.31
CA ASN A 144 -5.46 -13.95 -11.72
C ASN A 144 -4.39 -14.75 -12.50
N LEU A 145 -4.80 -15.72 -13.28
CA LEU A 145 -3.88 -16.58 -14.04
C LEU A 145 -3.48 -16.03 -15.43
N PHE A 146 -4.10 -14.93 -15.87
CA PHE A 146 -3.89 -14.36 -17.21
C PHE A 146 -3.14 -13.02 -17.16
N LEU A 147 -2.03 -12.97 -16.43
CA LEU A 147 -1.30 -11.75 -16.19
C LEU A 147 -0.31 -11.43 -17.32
N LYS A 148 -0.30 -10.18 -17.77
CA LYS A 148 0.59 -9.71 -18.84
C LYS A 148 1.38 -8.46 -18.47
N ILE A 149 1.05 -7.80 -17.37
CA ILE A 149 1.62 -6.53 -16.98
C ILE A 149 2.21 -6.66 -15.59
N GLY A 150 3.44 -6.20 -15.42
CA GLY A 150 4.06 -5.99 -14.12
C GLY A 150 3.97 -4.53 -13.68
N ILE A 151 4.33 -4.28 -12.44
CA ILE A 151 4.53 -2.95 -11.89
C ILE A 151 6.00 -2.76 -11.56
N VAL A 152 6.56 -1.61 -11.93
CA VAL A 152 7.89 -1.18 -11.50
C VAL A 152 7.78 0.25 -10.98
N GLU A 153 8.02 0.44 -9.69
CA GLU A 153 8.09 1.77 -9.10
C GLU A 153 9.55 2.23 -8.99
N LYS A 154 9.77 3.54 -9.15
CA LYS A 154 11.08 4.21 -9.07
C LYS A 154 12.11 3.67 -10.08
N ILE A 155 11.65 3.31 -11.29
CA ILE A 155 12.52 2.73 -12.34
C ILE A 155 13.72 3.63 -12.72
N SER A 156 13.62 4.94 -12.48
CA SER A 156 14.72 5.89 -12.68
C SER A 156 15.96 5.60 -11.83
N LEU A 157 15.83 4.82 -10.75
CA LEU A 157 16.97 4.38 -9.94
C LEU A 157 17.80 3.27 -10.61
N TYR A 158 17.26 2.65 -11.66
CA TYR A 158 17.88 1.49 -12.30
C TYR A 158 17.60 1.49 -13.81
N PRO A 159 18.22 2.39 -14.59
CA PRO A 159 17.95 2.53 -16.04
C PRO A 159 18.18 1.25 -16.85
N GLU A 160 19.19 0.44 -16.50
CA GLU A 160 19.54 -0.82 -17.16
C GLU A 160 18.40 -1.85 -17.12
N LEU A 161 17.52 -1.74 -16.14
CA LEU A 161 16.33 -2.60 -16.02
C LEU A 161 15.39 -2.46 -17.22
N LEU A 162 15.35 -1.29 -17.86
CA LEU A 162 14.51 -1.06 -19.05
C LEU A 162 14.89 -2.00 -20.20
N ASP A 163 16.18 -2.13 -20.48
CA ASP A 163 16.69 -3.03 -21.52
C ASP A 163 16.40 -4.49 -21.18
N PHE A 164 16.62 -4.87 -19.93
CA PHE A 164 16.32 -6.22 -19.45
C PHE A 164 14.83 -6.56 -19.60
N LEU A 165 13.92 -5.70 -19.15
CA LEU A 165 12.47 -5.90 -19.24
C LEU A 165 12.03 -6.00 -20.71
N THR A 166 12.60 -5.16 -21.58
CA THR A 166 12.31 -5.14 -23.02
C THR A 166 12.75 -6.45 -23.69
N LYS A 167 13.99 -6.89 -23.45
CA LYS A 167 14.55 -8.15 -23.99
C LYS A 167 13.75 -9.38 -23.57
N ASN A 168 13.23 -9.35 -22.33
CA ASN A 168 12.40 -10.45 -21.79
C ASN A 168 10.90 -10.27 -22.06
N GLN A 169 10.50 -9.28 -22.86
CA GLN A 169 9.09 -8.98 -23.20
C GLN A 169 8.19 -8.76 -21.97
N LEU A 170 8.75 -8.29 -20.86
CA LEU A 170 8.06 -8.00 -19.61
C LEU A 170 7.48 -6.59 -19.67
N LYS A 171 6.20 -6.47 -20.00
CA LYS A 171 5.49 -5.18 -19.98
C LYS A 171 5.26 -4.71 -18.55
N PHE A 172 5.42 -3.43 -18.31
CA PHE A 172 5.19 -2.86 -16.98
C PHE A 172 4.50 -1.49 -17.01
N ARG A 173 4.11 -1.03 -15.83
CA ARG A 173 3.63 0.33 -15.53
C ARG A 173 4.29 0.82 -14.25
N SER A 174 4.41 2.15 -14.09
CA SER A 174 4.68 2.82 -12.81
C SER A 174 3.43 3.60 -12.45
N LEU A 175 2.81 3.28 -11.32
CA LEU A 175 1.51 3.82 -10.93
C LEU A 175 1.60 4.91 -9.87
N GLY A 176 2.75 5.02 -9.18
CA GLY A 176 3.05 6.12 -8.26
C GLY A 176 2.36 6.04 -6.89
N ALA A 177 1.83 4.87 -6.52
CA ALA A 177 1.26 4.58 -5.20
C ALA A 177 1.73 3.19 -4.78
N THR A 178 2.69 3.13 -3.85
CA THR A 178 3.45 1.91 -3.56
C THR A 178 2.61 0.86 -2.81
N ALA A 179 1.88 1.27 -1.78
CA ALA A 179 1.05 0.35 -1.01
C ALA A 179 -0.07 -0.26 -1.86
N LEU A 180 -0.69 0.55 -2.74
CA LEU A 180 -1.67 0.05 -3.70
C LEU A 180 -1.04 -0.88 -4.73
N SER A 181 0.08 -0.50 -5.33
CA SER A 181 0.79 -1.35 -6.31
C SER A 181 1.07 -2.74 -5.73
N LEU A 182 1.49 -2.79 -4.47
CA LEU A 182 1.72 -4.04 -3.73
C LEU A 182 0.40 -4.78 -3.41
N ALA A 183 -0.67 -4.07 -3.02
CA ALA A 183 -1.95 -4.69 -2.71
C ALA A 183 -2.60 -5.36 -3.93
N TYR A 184 -2.30 -4.87 -5.13
CA TYR A 184 -2.74 -5.45 -6.39
C TYR A 184 -1.80 -6.55 -6.93
N ALA A 185 -0.80 -7.02 -6.18
CA ALA A 185 0.19 -7.98 -6.68
C ALA A 185 -0.42 -9.28 -7.24
N SER A 186 -1.59 -9.72 -6.75
CA SER A 186 -2.31 -10.87 -7.33
C SER A 186 -2.91 -10.61 -8.73
N TYR A 187 -2.91 -9.37 -9.20
CA TYR A 187 -3.41 -8.96 -10.52
C TYR A 187 -2.30 -8.55 -11.48
N PHE A 188 -1.04 -8.65 -11.06
CA PHE A 188 0.13 -8.33 -11.87
C PHE A 188 1.05 -9.54 -12.01
N SER A 189 1.77 -9.64 -13.13
CA SER A 189 2.75 -10.70 -13.34
C SER A 189 3.91 -10.59 -12.34
N PHE A 190 4.27 -9.39 -11.97
CA PHE A 190 5.21 -9.07 -10.90
C PHE A 190 4.97 -7.65 -10.39
N VAL A 191 5.43 -7.38 -9.17
CA VAL A 191 5.55 -6.02 -8.62
C VAL A 191 6.99 -5.85 -8.13
N LEU A 192 7.68 -4.85 -8.64
CA LEU A 192 9.04 -4.51 -8.29
C LEU A 192 9.09 -3.05 -7.82
N ILE A 193 9.51 -2.85 -6.57
CA ILE A 193 9.74 -1.53 -6.00
C ILE A 193 11.25 -1.37 -5.84
N LEU A 194 11.85 -0.43 -6.53
CA LEU A 194 13.28 -0.15 -6.47
C LEU A 194 13.63 0.81 -5.32
N GLY A 195 14.82 0.62 -4.76
CA GLY A 195 15.28 1.34 -3.59
C GLY A 195 14.61 0.89 -2.29
N LYS A 196 14.97 1.58 -1.20
CA LYS A 196 14.46 1.28 0.13
C LYS A 196 12.94 1.51 0.23
N THR A 197 12.23 0.50 0.69
CA THR A 197 10.78 0.58 0.96
C THR A 197 10.51 0.99 2.40
N ARG A 198 9.41 1.74 2.61
CA ARG A 198 8.96 2.13 3.94
C ARG A 198 8.02 1.07 4.51
N ILE A 199 7.96 1.00 5.84
CA ILE A 199 7.05 0.05 6.52
C ILE A 199 5.59 0.39 6.25
N PHE A 200 5.26 1.67 6.12
CA PHE A 200 3.91 2.18 5.86
C PHE A 200 3.34 1.65 4.54
N ASP A 201 4.19 1.60 3.50
CA ASP A 201 3.84 1.07 2.17
C ASP A 201 3.70 -0.46 2.17
N THR A 202 4.48 -1.17 3.00
CA THR A 202 4.70 -2.61 2.82
C THR A 202 3.97 -3.49 3.82
N ALA A 203 3.74 -3.04 5.06
CA ALA A 203 3.26 -3.90 6.14
C ALA A 203 1.93 -4.58 5.82
N ALA A 204 0.94 -3.82 5.33
CA ALA A 204 -0.37 -4.38 5.01
C ALA A 204 -0.32 -5.28 3.76
N ALA A 205 0.30 -4.79 2.68
CA ALA A 205 0.32 -5.52 1.42
C ALA A 205 1.11 -6.84 1.50
N LEU A 206 2.27 -6.87 2.19
CA LEU A 206 3.03 -8.10 2.39
C LEU A 206 2.26 -9.13 3.25
N THR A 207 1.46 -8.65 4.20
CA THR A 207 0.58 -9.52 4.98
C THR A 207 -0.51 -10.14 4.12
N ILE A 208 -1.10 -9.36 3.20
CA ILE A 208 -2.14 -9.85 2.26
C ILE A 208 -1.56 -10.89 1.30
N HIS A 209 -0.32 -10.70 0.85
CA HIS A 209 0.31 -11.50 -0.22
C HIS A 209 1.41 -12.45 0.26
N GLN A 210 1.40 -12.89 1.53
CA GLN A 210 2.42 -13.79 2.09
C GLN A 210 2.56 -15.15 1.37
N ASN A 211 1.64 -15.48 0.49
CA ASN A 211 1.65 -16.70 -0.33
C ASN A 211 2.31 -16.54 -1.70
N LEU A 212 2.77 -15.33 -2.06
CA LEU A 212 3.53 -15.07 -3.29
C LEU A 212 5.03 -15.36 -3.08
N TYR A 213 5.80 -15.45 -4.17
CA TYR A 213 7.25 -15.37 -4.11
C TYR A 213 7.65 -13.93 -3.78
N ILE A 214 8.42 -13.76 -2.70
CA ILE A 214 8.80 -12.44 -2.18
C ILE A 214 10.30 -12.42 -1.89
N GLU A 215 10.98 -11.39 -2.39
CA GLU A 215 12.34 -11.03 -1.98
C GLU A 215 12.37 -9.56 -1.58
N LYS A 216 12.88 -9.27 -0.40
CA LYS A 216 12.99 -7.90 0.13
C LYS A 216 14.36 -7.67 0.73
N ASN A 217 15.02 -6.60 0.30
CA ASN A 217 16.27 -6.11 0.89
C ASN A 217 16.30 -4.57 0.90
N GLU A 218 17.45 -3.97 1.11
CA GLU A 218 17.62 -2.51 1.14
C GLU A 218 17.50 -1.86 -0.25
N ASN A 219 17.72 -2.62 -1.32
CA ASN A 219 17.77 -2.12 -2.69
C ASN A 219 16.47 -2.34 -3.46
N PHE A 220 15.69 -3.35 -3.11
CA PHE A 220 14.42 -3.62 -3.79
C PHE A 220 13.47 -4.50 -2.97
N LEU A 221 12.21 -4.48 -3.40
CA LEU A 221 11.16 -5.43 -3.01
C LEU A 221 10.54 -6.00 -4.29
N LEU A 222 10.61 -7.31 -4.47
CA LEU A 222 10.04 -8.05 -5.60
C LEU A 222 8.97 -9.02 -5.11
N LEU A 223 7.79 -8.97 -5.74
CA LEU A 223 6.70 -9.93 -5.57
C LEU A 223 6.31 -10.51 -6.92
N SER A 224 6.02 -11.80 -6.97
CA SER A 224 5.37 -12.44 -8.13
C SER A 224 4.66 -13.72 -7.71
N GLN A 225 3.60 -14.07 -8.41
CA GLN A 225 2.99 -15.39 -8.33
C GLN A 225 3.61 -16.38 -9.34
N ASP A 226 4.31 -15.88 -10.37
CA ASP A 226 5.00 -16.67 -11.37
C ASP A 226 6.47 -16.86 -10.97
N LYS A 227 6.84 -18.10 -10.63
CA LYS A 227 8.19 -18.45 -10.20
C LYS A 227 9.25 -18.14 -11.28
N LYS A 228 8.93 -18.31 -12.56
CA LYS A 228 9.88 -18.07 -13.65
C LYS A 228 10.16 -16.57 -13.79
N ILE A 229 9.11 -15.75 -13.78
CA ILE A 229 9.25 -14.29 -13.83
C ILE A 229 10.00 -13.80 -12.60
N PHE A 230 9.68 -14.35 -11.42
CA PHE A 230 10.36 -13.99 -10.18
C PHE A 230 11.86 -14.28 -10.28
N ASP A 231 12.24 -15.49 -10.69
CA ASP A 231 13.65 -15.92 -10.73
C ASP A 231 14.49 -15.11 -11.74
N ILE A 232 13.96 -14.85 -12.94
CA ILE A 232 14.73 -14.09 -13.95
C ILE A 232 14.93 -12.64 -13.55
N ILE A 233 13.93 -12.00 -12.90
CA ILE A 233 14.08 -10.63 -12.39
C ILE A 233 15.04 -10.62 -11.21
N LEU A 234 14.92 -11.56 -10.28
CA LEU A 234 15.78 -11.66 -9.11
C LEU A 234 17.25 -11.89 -9.49
N GLU A 235 17.51 -12.77 -10.47
CA GLU A 235 18.86 -13.02 -11.00
C GLU A 235 19.46 -11.75 -11.60
N PHE A 236 18.70 -11.01 -12.39
CA PHE A 236 19.15 -9.73 -12.93
C PHE A 236 19.52 -8.74 -11.83
N LEU A 237 18.64 -8.57 -10.82
CA LEU A 237 18.85 -7.61 -9.73
C LEU A 237 20.01 -7.96 -8.79
N LYS A 238 20.40 -9.25 -8.70
CA LYS A 238 21.55 -9.70 -7.89
C LYS A 238 22.90 -9.58 -8.60
N ASN A 239 22.88 -9.51 -9.93
CA ASN A 239 24.11 -9.46 -10.76
C ASN A 239 24.48 -8.04 -11.20
N ASN A 240 23.66 -7.06 -10.88
CA ASN A 240 23.87 -5.65 -11.18
C ASN A 240 23.69 -4.77 -9.95
#